data_23accad1cbb47dbe0747b8ea2ea0c1ec
#
_entry.id   23accad1cbb47dbe0747b8ea2ea0c1ec
#
_cell.length_a   1.000
_cell.length_b   1.000
_cell.length_c   1.000
_cell.angle_alpha   90.00
_cell.angle_beta   90.00
_cell.angle_gamma   90.00
#
_symmetry.space_group_name_H-M   'P 1'
#
loop_
_entity.id
_entity.type
_entity.pdbx_description
1 polymer ?
#
loop_
_entity_poly.entity_id
_entity_poly.type
_entity_poly.pdbx_seq_one_letter_code
_entity_poly.pdbx_strand_id
1 'polypeptide(L)'
;ETNMLLAFKEKAIPFEENKIRTVYIEENKSSHFRTFVDSWRIYKLILAHFFRYTINSIVCAAVDTGLFTLFTALLKKALEGFALTAAAGAGARVISSLLNFFLNKKLVFRNTAGTGKTMLRYYCLAVPQMLLQILLTDGAYVLFHIKPTGVLHTLIYVVVMILLYIIGYMIQQRWVFAPQKQNEPEVEKK
;
A
#
# COMPACT_ATOMS: atom_id res chain seq x y z
N GLU A 1 -16.53 17.55 -8.54
CA GLU A 1 -15.76 18.11 -7.41
C GLU A 1 -14.77 17.10 -6.82
N THR A 2 -15.19 15.88 -6.45
CA THR A 2 -14.30 14.84 -5.86
C THR A 2 -13.10 14.51 -6.75
N ASN A 3 -13.27 14.43 -8.07
CA ASN A 3 -12.18 14.20 -9.03
C ASN A 3 -11.15 15.33 -9.04
N MET A 4 -11.61 16.56 -8.90
CA MET A 4 -10.77 17.76 -8.84
C MET A 4 -9.93 17.77 -7.57
N LEU A 5 -10.54 17.51 -6.41
CA LEU A 5 -9.86 17.42 -5.12
C LEU A 5 -8.83 16.30 -5.09
N LEU A 6 -9.14 15.13 -5.67
CA LEU A 6 -8.19 14.03 -5.81
C LEU A 6 -7.02 14.40 -6.72
N ALA A 7 -7.28 15.09 -7.84
CA ALA A 7 -6.24 15.56 -8.75
C ALA A 7 -5.35 16.63 -8.09
N PHE A 8 -5.90 17.52 -7.28
CA PHE A 8 -5.12 18.49 -6.52
C PHE A 8 -4.22 17.80 -5.50
N LYS A 9 -4.74 16.78 -4.80
CA LYS A 9 -3.97 15.97 -3.87
C LYS A 9 -2.85 15.20 -4.58
N GLU A 10 -3.12 14.58 -5.72
CA GLU A 10 -2.12 13.84 -6.52
C GLU A 10 -1.00 14.76 -7.04
N LYS A 11 -1.35 15.97 -7.45
CA LYS A 11 -0.40 16.95 -8.01
C LYS A 11 0.21 17.86 -6.97
N ALA A 12 -0.14 17.69 -5.68
CA ALA A 12 0.26 18.56 -4.57
C ALA A 12 -0.03 20.06 -4.86
N ILE A 13 -1.15 20.36 -5.55
CA ILE A 13 -1.58 21.73 -5.83
C ILE A 13 -2.15 22.31 -4.55
N PRO A 14 -1.63 23.44 -4.05
CA PRO A 14 -2.18 24.10 -2.88
C PRO A 14 -3.59 24.61 -3.21
N PHE A 15 -4.51 24.45 -2.28
CA PHE A 15 -5.85 25.04 -2.36
C PHE A 15 -6.21 25.67 -1.02
N GLU A 16 -6.96 26.74 -1.08
CA GLU A 16 -7.44 27.47 0.08
C GLU A 16 -8.91 27.19 0.31
N GLU A 17 -9.26 26.92 1.57
CA GLU A 17 -10.64 26.70 1.97
C GLU A 17 -11.23 28.01 2.48
N ASN A 18 -12.18 28.55 1.74
CA ASN A 18 -12.92 29.75 2.17
C ASN A 18 -14.27 29.37 2.77
N LYS A 19 -14.55 29.87 3.96
CA LYS A 19 -15.87 29.70 4.60
C LYS A 19 -16.90 30.54 3.86
N ILE A 20 -17.84 29.86 3.23
CA ILE A 20 -18.99 30.52 2.58
C ILE A 20 -20.25 30.29 3.40
N ARG A 21 -21.16 31.27 3.38
CA ARG A 21 -22.49 31.11 3.98
C ARG A 21 -23.36 30.30 3.03
N THR A 22 -23.79 29.13 3.46
CA THR A 22 -24.71 28.30 2.69
C THR A 22 -26.11 28.88 2.81
N VAL A 23 -26.73 29.26 1.69
CA VAL A 23 -28.11 29.69 1.61
C VAL A 23 -28.91 28.52 1.02
N TYR A 24 -29.82 27.97 1.80
CA TYR A 24 -30.75 26.93 1.36
C TYR A 24 -31.95 27.59 0.68
N ILE A 25 -32.11 27.31 -0.63
CA ILE A 25 -33.28 27.73 -1.39
C ILE A 25 -34.30 26.61 -1.29
N GLU A 26 -35.55 26.91 -0.91
CA GLU A 26 -36.65 25.94 -0.81
C GLU A 26 -36.37 24.71 0.07
N GLU A 27 -35.73 24.92 1.24
CA GLU A 27 -35.41 23.84 2.19
C GLU A 27 -34.70 22.64 1.56
N ASN A 28 -33.93 22.88 0.48
CA ASN A 28 -33.15 21.85 -0.19
C ASN A 28 -33.98 20.71 -0.84
N LYS A 29 -35.21 21.01 -1.28
CA LYS A 29 -36.13 20.04 -1.89
C LYS A 29 -35.63 19.38 -3.18
N SER A 30 -34.60 19.94 -3.81
CA SER A 30 -34.02 19.43 -5.05
C SER A 30 -32.55 19.00 -4.87
N SER A 31 -32.30 18.01 -4.02
CA SER A 31 -30.99 17.34 -4.04
C SER A 31 -30.85 16.53 -5.32
N HIS A 32 -29.97 16.96 -6.22
CA HIS A 32 -29.63 16.22 -7.43
C HIS A 32 -28.65 15.04 -7.17
N PHE A 33 -28.35 14.77 -5.90
CA PHE A 33 -27.49 13.67 -5.50
C PHE A 33 -28.20 12.32 -5.67
N ARG A 34 -27.78 11.56 -6.67
CA ARG A 34 -28.24 10.19 -6.88
C ARG A 34 -27.43 9.25 -5.99
N THR A 35 -27.95 8.93 -4.81
CA THR A 35 -27.23 8.22 -3.75
C THR A 35 -26.43 7.00 -4.24
N PHE A 36 -27.02 6.13 -5.03
CA PHE A 36 -26.35 4.92 -5.52
C PHE A 36 -25.34 5.22 -6.63
N VAL A 37 -25.69 6.06 -7.61
CA VAL A 37 -24.85 6.34 -8.77
C VAL A 37 -23.62 7.17 -8.39
N ASP A 38 -23.81 8.20 -7.57
CA ASP A 38 -22.73 9.08 -7.16
C ASP A 38 -21.82 8.42 -6.12
N SER A 39 -22.39 7.64 -5.20
CA SER A 39 -21.61 6.78 -4.30
C SER A 39 -20.76 5.78 -5.09
N TRP A 40 -21.32 5.10 -6.10
CA TRP A 40 -20.57 4.17 -6.94
C TRP A 40 -19.41 4.84 -7.68
N ARG A 41 -19.61 6.06 -8.19
CA ARG A 41 -18.54 6.84 -8.83
C ARG A 41 -17.40 7.14 -7.85
N ILE A 42 -17.72 7.53 -6.62
CA ILE A 42 -16.73 7.80 -5.57
C ILE A 42 -15.98 6.52 -5.19
N TYR A 43 -16.72 5.42 -4.94
CA TYR A 43 -16.12 4.12 -4.63
C TYR A 43 -15.22 3.62 -5.75
N LYS A 44 -15.64 3.76 -7.01
CA LYS A 44 -14.82 3.36 -8.16
C LYS A 44 -13.47 4.08 -8.20
N LEU A 45 -13.43 5.36 -7.84
CA LEU A 45 -12.18 6.13 -7.77
C LEU A 45 -11.26 5.64 -6.64
N ILE A 46 -11.82 5.44 -5.45
CA ILE A 46 -11.06 4.91 -4.30
C ILE A 46 -10.55 3.51 -4.58
N LEU A 47 -11.41 2.65 -5.12
CA LEU A 47 -11.08 1.27 -5.48
C LEU A 47 -10.04 1.19 -6.60
N ALA A 48 -10.04 2.12 -7.55
CA ALA A 48 -9.05 2.14 -8.64
C ALA A 48 -7.61 2.25 -8.12
N HIS A 49 -7.36 3.05 -7.08
CA HIS A 49 -6.06 3.14 -6.44
C HIS A 49 -5.70 1.84 -5.70
N PHE A 50 -6.67 1.27 -4.99
CA PHE A 50 -6.49 -0.01 -4.31
C PHE A 50 -6.24 -1.15 -5.30
N PHE A 51 -6.96 -1.22 -6.41
CA PHE A 51 -6.72 -2.22 -7.45
C PHE A 51 -5.32 -2.09 -8.10
N ARG A 52 -4.87 -0.87 -8.37
CA ARG A 52 -3.49 -0.66 -8.87
C ARG A 52 -2.45 -1.17 -7.88
N TYR A 53 -2.65 -0.91 -6.59
CA TYR A 53 -1.77 -1.42 -5.54
C TYR A 53 -1.79 -2.96 -5.48
N THR A 54 -2.97 -3.57 -5.58
CA THR A 54 -3.15 -5.03 -5.59
C THR A 54 -2.47 -5.67 -6.80
N ILE A 55 -2.71 -5.16 -8.01
CA ILE A 55 -2.08 -5.66 -9.23
C ILE A 55 -0.55 -5.55 -9.13
N ASN A 56 -0.05 -4.42 -8.65
CA ASN A 56 1.38 -4.24 -8.43
C ASN A 56 1.96 -5.27 -7.46
N SER A 57 1.26 -5.55 -6.37
CA SER A 57 1.67 -6.57 -5.38
C SER A 57 1.70 -7.97 -5.99
N ILE A 58 0.74 -8.31 -6.84
CA ILE A 58 0.70 -9.61 -7.56
C ILE A 58 1.89 -9.71 -8.53
N VAL A 59 2.17 -8.66 -9.29
CA VAL A 59 3.33 -8.62 -10.20
C VAL A 59 4.64 -8.82 -9.43
N CYS A 60 4.80 -8.12 -8.30
CA CYS A 60 5.99 -8.26 -7.47
C CYS A 60 6.13 -9.66 -6.85
N ALA A 61 5.02 -10.30 -6.47
CA ALA A 61 5.03 -11.67 -5.98
C ALA A 61 5.43 -12.67 -7.09
N ALA A 62 4.96 -12.48 -8.31
CA ALA A 62 5.36 -13.29 -9.46
C ALA A 62 6.86 -13.12 -9.76
N VAL A 63 7.37 -11.89 -9.73
CA VAL A 63 8.80 -11.60 -9.90
C VAL A 63 9.62 -12.23 -8.77
N ASP A 64 9.18 -12.12 -7.50
CA ASP A 64 9.85 -12.73 -6.35
C ASP A 64 9.99 -14.25 -6.52
N THR A 65 8.91 -14.91 -6.89
CA THR A 65 8.89 -16.36 -7.15
C THR A 65 9.80 -16.75 -8.33
N GLY A 66 9.76 -15.99 -9.42
CA GLY A 66 10.62 -16.19 -10.58
C GLY A 66 12.11 -16.03 -10.26
N LEU A 67 12.45 -14.98 -9.49
CA LEU A 67 13.82 -14.73 -9.03
C LEU A 67 14.31 -15.81 -8.05
N PHE A 68 13.44 -16.25 -7.12
CA PHE A 68 13.77 -17.34 -6.21
C PHE A 68 14.11 -18.62 -6.97
N THR A 69 13.28 -18.98 -7.97
CA THR A 69 13.52 -20.16 -8.83
C THR A 69 14.82 -20.02 -9.62
N LEU A 70 15.06 -18.83 -10.21
CA LEU A 70 16.28 -18.55 -10.95
C LEU A 70 17.52 -18.65 -10.06
N PHE A 71 17.53 -18.01 -8.90
CA PHE A 71 18.66 -18.05 -7.97
C PHE A 71 18.90 -19.45 -7.43
N THR A 72 17.84 -20.21 -7.13
CA THR A 72 17.97 -21.62 -6.74
C THR A 72 18.65 -22.42 -7.85
N ALA A 73 18.26 -22.23 -9.11
CA ALA A 73 18.90 -22.94 -10.25
C ALA A 73 20.36 -22.55 -10.44
N LEU A 74 20.73 -21.29 -10.23
CA LEU A 74 22.09 -20.80 -10.37
C LEU A 74 23.00 -21.23 -9.22
N LEU A 75 22.50 -21.18 -7.99
CA LEU A 75 23.28 -21.40 -6.76
C LEU A 75 23.37 -22.87 -6.36
N LYS A 76 22.50 -23.76 -6.87
CA LYS A 76 22.47 -25.20 -6.52
C LYS A 76 23.78 -25.97 -6.78
N LYS A 77 24.70 -25.43 -7.60
CA LYS A 77 26.02 -26.01 -7.80
C LYS A 77 27.03 -25.64 -6.71
N ALA A 78 26.79 -24.54 -6.01
CA ALA A 78 27.70 -24.00 -4.99
C ALA A 78 27.15 -24.12 -3.56
N LEU A 79 25.83 -24.18 -3.40
CA LEU A 79 25.14 -24.21 -2.10
C LEU A 79 24.10 -25.34 -2.09
N GLU A 80 23.89 -25.92 -0.91
CA GLU A 80 22.89 -26.97 -0.67
C GLU A 80 22.06 -26.70 0.58
N GLY A 81 20.91 -27.36 0.70
CA GLY A 81 20.05 -27.33 1.87
C GLY A 81 19.59 -25.93 2.26
N PHE A 82 19.70 -25.61 3.55
CA PHE A 82 19.24 -24.33 4.11
C PHE A 82 19.99 -23.14 3.50
N ALA A 83 21.31 -23.25 3.28
CA ALA A 83 22.11 -22.15 2.74
C ALA A 83 21.66 -21.74 1.33
N LEU A 84 21.31 -22.71 0.49
CA LEU A 84 20.77 -22.47 -0.85
C LEU A 84 19.44 -21.71 -0.77
N THR A 85 18.51 -22.22 0.03
CA THR A 85 17.16 -21.61 0.17
C THR A 85 17.24 -20.22 0.76
N ALA A 86 18.08 -20.02 1.78
CA ALA A 86 18.26 -18.71 2.42
C ALA A 86 18.89 -17.69 1.47
N ALA A 87 19.94 -18.05 0.73
CA ALA A 87 20.60 -17.15 -0.22
C ALA A 87 19.70 -16.81 -1.40
N ALA A 88 19.03 -17.80 -2.01
CA ALA A 88 18.10 -17.59 -3.10
C ALA A 88 16.89 -16.73 -2.67
N GLY A 89 16.32 -17.02 -1.50
CA GLY A 89 15.19 -16.26 -0.95
C GLY A 89 15.55 -14.84 -0.58
N ALA A 90 16.69 -14.62 0.09
CA ALA A 90 17.15 -13.27 0.43
C ALA A 90 17.41 -12.43 -0.83
N GLY A 91 18.10 -12.99 -1.83
CA GLY A 91 18.36 -12.30 -3.09
C GLY A 91 17.08 -11.93 -3.84
N ALA A 92 16.15 -12.88 -3.98
CA ALA A 92 14.85 -12.63 -4.60
C ALA A 92 14.07 -11.55 -3.84
N ARG A 93 14.03 -11.62 -2.50
CA ARG A 93 13.29 -10.68 -1.66
C ARG A 93 13.85 -9.26 -1.72
N VAL A 94 15.16 -9.08 -1.75
CA VAL A 94 15.78 -7.75 -1.90
C VAL A 94 15.36 -7.11 -3.22
N ILE A 95 15.47 -7.83 -4.32
CA ILE A 95 15.14 -7.29 -5.65
C ILE A 95 13.63 -7.03 -5.78
N SER A 96 12.78 -7.97 -5.38
CA SER A 96 11.33 -7.82 -5.46
C SER A 96 10.80 -6.71 -4.56
N SER A 97 11.37 -6.52 -3.36
CA SER A 97 10.99 -5.42 -2.46
C SER A 97 11.37 -4.04 -2.99
N LEU A 98 12.55 -3.92 -3.61
CA LEU A 98 12.97 -2.70 -4.30
C LEU A 98 12.04 -2.39 -5.48
N LEU A 99 11.74 -3.39 -6.30
CA LEU A 99 10.79 -3.26 -7.41
C LEU A 99 9.43 -2.79 -6.90
N ASN A 100 8.90 -3.44 -5.85
CA ASN A 100 7.62 -3.08 -5.24
C ASN A 100 7.63 -1.63 -4.72
N PHE A 101 8.70 -1.20 -4.07
CA PHE A 101 8.85 0.18 -3.64
C PHE A 101 8.79 1.16 -4.81
N PHE A 102 9.56 0.93 -5.89
CA PHE A 102 9.60 1.84 -7.03
C PHE A 102 8.27 1.87 -7.81
N LEU A 103 7.65 0.72 -8.01
CA LEU A 103 6.35 0.64 -8.68
C LEU A 103 5.26 1.32 -7.85
N ASN A 104 5.21 1.09 -6.54
CA ASN A 104 4.29 1.78 -5.64
C ASN A 104 4.53 3.28 -5.67
N LYS A 105 5.78 3.74 -5.57
CA LYS A 105 6.12 5.16 -5.60
C LYS A 105 5.68 5.81 -6.91
N LYS A 106 5.97 5.21 -8.07
CA LYS A 106 5.76 5.81 -9.39
C LYS A 106 4.36 5.59 -9.95
N LEU A 107 3.84 4.35 -9.87
CA LEU A 107 2.61 3.97 -10.57
C LEU A 107 1.37 4.03 -9.69
N VAL A 108 1.49 3.62 -8.41
CA VAL A 108 0.35 3.57 -7.50
C VAL A 108 0.12 4.93 -6.86
N PHE A 109 1.10 5.44 -6.15
CA PHE A 109 0.98 6.66 -5.35
C PHE A 109 1.48 7.93 -6.04
N ARG A 110 2.14 7.81 -7.20
CA ARG A 110 2.68 8.93 -8.00
C ARG A 110 3.44 9.96 -7.15
N ASN A 111 4.22 9.47 -6.20
CA ASN A 111 4.89 10.29 -5.20
C ASN A 111 6.16 10.94 -5.77
N THR A 112 6.27 12.26 -5.65
CA THR A 112 7.41 13.07 -6.11
C THR A 112 8.45 13.35 -5.03
N ALA A 113 8.19 12.93 -3.78
CA ALA A 113 9.10 13.14 -2.65
C ALA A 113 10.46 12.45 -2.85
N GLY A 114 11.46 12.92 -2.14
CA GLY A 114 12.82 12.38 -2.16
C GLY A 114 12.86 10.87 -1.89
N THR A 115 13.54 10.13 -2.75
CA THR A 115 13.52 8.66 -2.75
C THR A 115 14.08 8.08 -1.45
N GLY A 116 15.16 8.64 -0.89
CA GLY A 116 15.79 8.10 0.32
C GLY A 116 14.88 8.12 1.55
N LYS A 117 14.26 9.28 1.84
CA LYS A 117 13.31 9.40 2.97
C LYS A 117 12.10 8.50 2.80
N THR A 118 11.57 8.41 1.58
CA THR A 118 10.41 7.56 1.27
C THR A 118 10.76 6.09 1.39
N MET A 119 11.95 5.68 0.93
CA MET A 119 12.44 4.31 1.05
C MET A 119 12.64 3.91 2.52
N LEU A 120 13.22 4.78 3.32
CA LEU A 120 13.37 4.53 4.76
C LEU A 120 12.01 4.30 5.42
N ARG A 121 11.02 5.18 5.18
CA ARG A 121 9.66 5.01 5.70
C ARG A 121 9.01 3.71 5.22
N TYR A 122 9.24 3.34 3.96
CA TYR A 122 8.73 2.09 3.40
C TYR A 122 9.25 0.88 4.16
N TYR A 123 10.57 0.79 4.41
CA TYR A 123 11.14 -0.33 5.14
C TYR A 123 10.84 -0.28 6.64
N CYS A 124 10.72 0.91 7.23
CA CYS A 124 10.22 1.07 8.61
C CYS A 124 8.79 0.56 8.79
N LEU A 125 7.99 0.49 7.73
CA LEU A 125 6.67 -0.13 7.75
C LEU A 125 6.73 -1.63 7.41
N ALA A 126 7.46 -2.00 6.36
CA ALA A 126 7.47 -3.37 5.83
C ALA A 126 8.05 -4.39 6.82
N VAL A 127 9.13 -4.04 7.52
CA VAL A 127 9.77 -4.94 8.49
C VAL A 127 8.89 -5.21 9.71
N PRO A 128 8.35 -4.19 10.42
CA PRO A 128 7.41 -4.45 11.52
C PRO A 128 6.13 -5.17 11.07
N GLN A 129 5.63 -4.89 9.87
CA GLN A 129 4.45 -5.57 9.33
C GLN A 129 4.70 -7.07 9.12
N MET A 130 5.89 -7.44 8.64
CA MET A 130 6.30 -8.85 8.51
C MET A 130 6.37 -9.55 9.88
N LEU A 131 6.99 -8.90 10.87
CA LEU A 131 7.06 -9.44 12.23
C LEU A 131 5.68 -9.57 12.86
N LEU A 132 4.83 -8.56 12.69
CA LEU A 132 3.47 -8.56 13.21
C LEU A 132 2.62 -9.66 12.58
N GLN A 133 2.82 -9.97 11.30
CA GLN A 133 2.13 -11.08 10.65
C GLN A 133 2.46 -12.42 11.34
N ILE A 134 3.73 -12.66 11.61
CA ILE A 134 4.17 -13.88 12.32
C ILE A 134 3.53 -13.93 13.71
N LEU A 135 3.69 -12.86 14.50
CA LEU A 135 3.16 -12.78 15.87
C LEU A 135 1.65 -12.96 15.94
N LEU A 136 0.89 -12.31 15.04
CA LEU A 136 -0.57 -12.44 15.04
C LEU A 136 -1.01 -13.83 14.60
N THR A 137 -0.32 -14.43 13.64
CA THR A 137 -0.64 -15.76 13.17
C THR A 137 -0.38 -16.80 14.25
N ASP A 138 0.81 -16.79 14.84
CA ASP A 138 1.17 -17.72 15.93
C ASP A 138 0.33 -17.48 17.19
N GLY A 139 0.09 -16.20 17.53
CA GLY A 139 -0.78 -15.84 18.65
C GLY A 139 -2.22 -16.35 18.48
N ALA A 140 -2.75 -16.29 17.25
CA ALA A 140 -4.07 -16.84 16.96
C ALA A 140 -4.09 -18.38 17.11
N TYR A 141 -3.03 -19.08 16.68
CA TYR A 141 -2.95 -20.54 16.87
C TYR A 141 -2.94 -20.94 18.33
N VAL A 142 -2.17 -20.21 19.17
CA VAL A 142 -2.12 -20.45 20.60
C VAL A 142 -3.47 -20.14 21.26
N LEU A 143 -4.07 -19.01 20.96
CA LEU A 143 -5.33 -18.56 21.56
C LEU A 143 -6.50 -19.49 21.26
N PHE A 144 -6.62 -19.95 20.01
CA PHE A 144 -7.70 -20.83 19.57
C PHE A 144 -7.38 -22.32 19.65
N HIS A 145 -6.22 -22.69 20.24
CA HIS A 145 -5.74 -24.09 20.34
C HIS A 145 -5.74 -24.84 19.00
N ILE A 146 -5.40 -24.15 17.90
CA ILE A 146 -5.43 -24.71 16.56
C ILE A 146 -4.09 -25.40 16.26
N LYS A 147 -4.16 -26.64 15.79
CA LYS A 147 -2.97 -27.36 15.34
C LYS A 147 -2.38 -26.65 14.10
N PRO A 148 -1.04 -26.53 14.00
CA PRO A 148 -0.36 -25.82 12.90
C PRO A 148 -0.40 -26.62 11.57
N THR A 149 -1.51 -27.30 11.30
CA THR A 149 -1.75 -28.13 10.12
C THR A 149 -3.22 -28.07 9.72
N GLY A 150 -3.46 -28.09 8.43
CA GLY A 150 -4.81 -28.18 7.86
C GLY A 150 -5.41 -26.86 7.37
N VAL A 151 -6.65 -26.96 6.90
CA VAL A 151 -7.36 -25.86 6.24
C VAL A 151 -7.54 -24.64 7.16
N LEU A 152 -7.87 -24.87 8.43
CA LEU A 152 -8.12 -23.79 9.38
C LEU A 152 -6.84 -22.97 9.68
N HIS A 153 -5.69 -23.64 9.75
CA HIS A 153 -4.39 -22.99 9.86
C HIS A 153 -4.12 -22.03 8.68
N THR A 154 -4.36 -22.52 7.46
CA THR A 154 -4.20 -21.71 6.24
C THR A 154 -5.18 -20.55 6.20
N LEU A 155 -6.43 -20.75 6.60
CA LEU A 155 -7.45 -19.69 6.65
C LEU A 155 -7.04 -18.56 7.60
N ILE A 156 -6.58 -18.87 8.80
CA ILE A 156 -6.11 -17.85 9.76
C ILE A 156 -4.95 -17.06 9.18
N TYR A 157 -3.95 -17.73 8.60
CA TYR A 157 -2.83 -17.06 7.94
C TYR A 157 -3.31 -16.09 6.86
N VAL A 158 -4.23 -16.52 6.00
CA VAL A 158 -4.79 -15.70 4.92
C VAL A 158 -5.58 -14.52 5.46
N VAL A 159 -6.39 -14.71 6.49
CA VAL A 159 -7.16 -13.60 7.11
C VAL A 159 -6.23 -12.56 7.71
N VAL A 160 -5.21 -12.97 8.49
CA VAL A 160 -4.22 -12.06 9.05
C VAL A 160 -3.47 -11.33 7.94
N MET A 161 -3.07 -12.04 6.89
CA MET A 161 -2.40 -11.46 5.73
C MET A 161 -3.25 -10.38 5.05
N ILE A 162 -4.54 -10.64 4.81
CA ILE A 162 -5.45 -9.68 4.18
C ILE A 162 -5.65 -8.44 5.06
N LEU A 163 -5.84 -8.62 6.37
CA LEU A 163 -6.00 -7.50 7.30
C LEU A 163 -4.76 -6.61 7.30
N LEU A 164 -3.58 -7.19 7.44
CA LEU A 164 -2.33 -6.44 7.42
C LEU A 164 -2.04 -5.80 6.06
N TYR A 165 -2.46 -6.43 4.96
CA TYR A 165 -2.35 -5.87 3.62
C TYR A 165 -3.18 -4.59 3.47
N ILE A 166 -4.44 -4.59 3.94
CA ILE A 166 -5.32 -3.42 3.91
C ILE A 166 -4.76 -2.30 4.80
N ILE A 167 -4.34 -2.62 6.03
CA ILE A 167 -3.73 -1.66 6.95
C ILE A 167 -2.44 -1.09 6.34
N GLY A 168 -1.59 -1.95 5.79
CA GLY A 168 -0.36 -1.56 5.11
C GLY A 168 -0.60 -0.60 3.94
N TYR A 169 -1.62 -0.85 3.11
CA TYR A 169 -2.03 0.06 2.05
C TYR A 169 -2.42 1.44 2.59
N MET A 170 -3.23 1.48 3.65
CA MET A 170 -3.67 2.75 4.25
C MET A 170 -2.49 3.56 4.82
N ILE A 171 -1.55 2.89 5.50
CA ILE A 171 -0.37 3.55 6.06
C ILE A 171 0.58 3.99 4.93
N GLN A 172 0.78 3.18 3.90
CA GLN A 172 1.60 3.55 2.75
C GLN A 172 1.05 4.81 2.07
N GLN A 173 -0.26 4.89 1.87
CA GLN A 173 -0.91 6.03 1.23
C GLN A 173 -0.79 7.31 2.08
N ARG A 174 -0.94 7.21 3.41
CA ARG A 174 -1.03 8.37 4.30
C ARG A 174 0.32 8.86 4.85
N TRP A 175 1.29 7.96 4.96
CA TRP A 175 2.56 8.26 5.63
C TRP A 175 3.79 8.02 4.76
N VAL A 176 3.91 6.85 4.11
CA VAL A 176 5.11 6.51 3.31
C VAL A 176 5.16 7.36 2.04
N PHE A 177 4.06 7.39 1.30
CA PHE A 177 3.92 8.09 0.03
C PHE A 177 3.03 9.34 0.14
N ALA A 178 2.90 9.93 1.32
CA ALA A 178 2.18 11.19 1.49
C ALA A 178 2.78 12.27 0.58
N PRO A 179 1.94 13.11 -0.08
CA PRO A 179 2.43 14.26 -0.83
C PRO A 179 3.21 15.18 0.12
N GLN A 180 4.40 15.63 -0.30
CA GLN A 180 5.10 16.68 0.43
C GLN A 180 4.35 18.00 0.25
N LYS A 181 4.07 18.70 1.35
CA LYS A 181 3.75 20.12 1.29
C LYS A 181 4.95 20.79 0.61
N GLN A 182 4.74 21.37 -0.56
CA GLN A 182 5.70 22.31 -1.11
C GLN A 182 5.83 23.43 -0.06
N ASN A 183 7.04 23.71 0.39
CA ASN A 183 7.29 24.90 1.20
C ASN A 183 6.71 26.06 0.42
N GLU A 184 5.73 26.75 0.99
CA GLU A 184 5.24 28.00 0.44
C GLU A 184 6.49 28.89 0.22
N PRO A 185 6.66 29.49 -0.96
CA PRO A 185 7.66 30.52 -1.09
C PRO A 185 7.29 31.58 -0.03
N GLU A 186 8.23 31.91 0.85
CA GLU A 186 8.07 33.05 1.75
C GLU A 186 7.66 34.25 0.89
N VAL A 187 6.39 34.61 0.99
CA VAL A 187 5.92 35.86 0.42
C VAL A 187 6.57 36.93 1.28
N GLU A 188 7.66 37.50 0.76
CA GLU A 188 8.38 38.63 1.29
C GLU A 188 7.33 39.73 1.56
N LYS A 189 6.99 39.90 2.82
CA LYS A 189 6.12 41.00 3.27
C LYS A 189 6.92 42.28 3.05
N LYS A 190 6.66 42.93 1.92
CA LYS A 190 7.00 44.34 1.71
C LYS A 190 5.90 45.23 2.26
#